data_0362d22b05a848912ee746507e83d8fd
#
_entry.id   0362d22b05a848912ee746507e83d8fd
#
_cell.length_a   1.000
_cell.length_b   1.000
_cell.length_c   1.000
_cell.angle_alpha   90.00
_cell.angle_beta   90.00
_cell.angle_gamma   90.00
#
_symmetry.space_group_name_H-M   'P 1'
#
loop_
_entity.id
_entity.type
_entity.pdbx_description
1 polymer ?
#
loop_
_entity_poly.entity_id
_entity_poly.type
_entity_poly.pdbx_seq_one_letter_code
_entity_poly.pdbx_strand_id
1 'polypeptide(L)'
;MSYIRTPNDFYLEVERENVPNAKIIRRSGRNPNITSGSAPEDLWNGSAPYTGFPTSSPETLQFFSSSASDTGVLTYSYLATSASTVWTTTTVTLNGTTPVSGVSAYRALPGIYQSGSATTFNVGTLTCRHTTTTANVFFQLPIGRSRTYVCAYTVPAGSTAYLFHIEGAVNSTSNVNLE
;
A
#
# COMPACT_ATOMS: atom_id res chain seq x y z
N MET A 1 0.90 -32.21 26.90
CA MET A 1 -0.03 -31.21 27.46
C MET A 1 -1.05 -30.87 26.39
N SER A 2 -2.33 -31.14 26.64
CA SER A 2 -3.40 -30.77 25.71
C SER A 2 -3.76 -29.31 25.96
N TYR A 3 -3.41 -28.41 25.05
CA TYR A 3 -3.90 -27.02 25.10
C TYR A 3 -5.37 -27.02 24.71
N ILE A 4 -6.23 -26.60 25.60
CA ILE A 4 -7.61 -26.26 25.27
C ILE A 4 -7.53 -24.96 24.46
N ARG A 5 -7.65 -25.06 23.14
CA ARG A 5 -7.70 -23.90 22.25
C ARG A 5 -9.10 -23.28 22.34
N THR A 6 -9.19 -22.10 22.92
CA THR A 6 -10.40 -21.31 22.80
C THR A 6 -10.48 -20.68 21.39
N PRO A 7 -11.66 -20.37 20.86
CA PRO A 7 -11.79 -19.73 19.55
C PRO A 7 -11.00 -18.43 19.41
N ASN A 8 -10.73 -17.73 20.51
CA ASN A 8 -9.94 -16.50 20.53
C ASN A 8 -8.42 -16.73 20.40
N ASP A 9 -7.95 -17.96 20.56
CA ASP A 9 -6.53 -18.27 20.51
C ASP A 9 -6.02 -18.44 19.06
N PHE A 10 -6.92 -18.70 18.09
CA PHE A 10 -6.55 -18.93 16.71
C PHE A 10 -5.74 -17.76 16.13
N TYR A 11 -6.16 -16.54 16.34
CA TYR A 11 -5.46 -15.34 15.84
C TYR A 11 -4.08 -15.20 16.47
N LEU A 12 -3.99 -15.44 17.77
CA LEU A 12 -2.72 -15.40 18.48
C LEU A 12 -1.76 -16.49 17.98
N GLU A 13 -2.26 -17.68 17.69
CA GLU A 13 -1.46 -18.77 17.15
C GLU A 13 -0.98 -18.48 15.71
N VAL A 14 -1.80 -17.81 14.88
CA VAL A 14 -1.37 -17.36 13.56
C VAL A 14 -0.32 -16.26 13.66
N GLU A 15 -0.48 -15.29 14.58
CA GLU A 15 0.52 -14.25 14.83
C GLU A 15 1.85 -14.79 15.35
N ARG A 16 1.82 -15.90 16.07
CA ARG A 16 3.00 -16.63 16.56
C ARG A 16 3.60 -17.59 15.52
N GLU A 17 3.06 -17.59 14.31
CA GLU A 17 3.48 -18.50 13.22
C GLU A 17 3.32 -20.00 13.55
N ASN A 18 2.47 -20.34 14.52
CA ASN A 18 2.18 -21.72 14.91
C ASN A 18 1.16 -22.42 14.01
N VAL A 19 0.47 -21.66 13.14
CA VAL A 19 -0.48 -22.20 12.16
C VAL A 19 0.18 -22.20 10.78
N PRO A 20 0.53 -23.36 10.23
CA PRO A 20 1.19 -23.43 8.93
C PRO A 20 0.33 -22.80 7.83
N ASN A 21 0.99 -22.08 6.91
CA ASN A 21 0.36 -21.46 5.73
C ASN A 21 -0.72 -20.42 6.04
N ALA A 22 -0.77 -19.89 7.26
CA ALA A 22 -1.67 -18.81 7.64
C ALA A 22 -0.87 -17.55 8.01
N LYS A 23 -1.41 -16.39 7.62
CA LYS A 23 -0.87 -15.06 7.98
C LYS A 23 -2.00 -14.10 8.26
N ILE A 24 -1.81 -13.23 9.23
CA ILE A 24 -2.70 -12.08 9.45
C ILE A 24 -2.13 -10.89 8.66
N ILE A 25 -2.96 -10.33 7.79
CA ILE A 25 -2.62 -9.14 7.01
C ILE A 25 -3.45 -7.98 7.56
N ARG A 26 -2.76 -6.94 8.02
CA ARG A 26 -3.39 -5.69 8.44
C ARG A 26 -3.14 -4.63 7.38
N ARG A 27 -4.20 -3.93 6.98
CA ARG A 27 -4.12 -2.81 6.04
C ARG A 27 -4.86 -1.62 6.62
N SER A 28 -4.28 -0.46 6.44
CA SER A 28 -4.89 0.80 6.83
C SER A 28 -4.98 1.70 5.62
N GLY A 29 -6.10 2.36 5.45
CA GLY A 29 -6.29 3.43 4.48
C GLY A 29 -6.54 4.74 5.19
N ARG A 30 -6.19 5.83 4.54
CA ARG A 30 -6.50 7.18 4.99
C ARG A 30 -6.82 8.04 3.79
N ASN A 31 -7.97 8.68 3.81
CA ASN A 31 -8.30 9.78 2.91
C ASN A 31 -8.41 11.07 3.74
N PRO A 32 -7.47 12.02 3.60
CA PRO A 32 -7.50 13.26 4.36
C PRO A 32 -8.52 14.28 3.84
N ASN A 33 -9.11 14.05 2.67
CA ASN A 33 -9.92 15.01 1.94
C ASN A 33 -11.35 14.51 1.68
N ILE A 34 -11.89 13.63 2.52
CA ILE A 34 -13.28 13.17 2.38
C ILE A 34 -14.22 14.37 2.50
N THR A 35 -15.08 14.54 1.50
CA THR A 35 -16.05 15.62 1.42
C THR A 35 -17.43 15.12 1.81
N SER A 36 -18.09 15.75 2.77
CA SER A 36 -19.44 15.38 3.17
C SER A 36 -20.44 15.61 2.03
N GLY A 37 -21.35 14.65 1.82
CA GLY A 37 -22.38 14.71 0.79
C GLY A 37 -21.90 14.34 -0.63
N SER A 38 -20.65 13.94 -0.80
CA SER A 38 -20.12 13.38 -2.03
C SER A 38 -20.45 11.89 -2.18
N ALA A 39 -20.27 11.36 -3.38
CA ALA A 39 -20.28 9.91 -3.59
C ALA A 39 -19.19 9.22 -2.73
N PRO A 40 -19.29 7.92 -2.46
CA PRO A 40 -18.25 7.18 -1.75
C PRO A 40 -16.87 7.43 -2.32
N GLU A 41 -15.89 7.64 -1.45
CA GLU A 41 -14.50 7.92 -1.80
C GLU A 41 -13.57 6.82 -1.28
N ASP A 42 -12.51 6.54 -2.04
CA ASP A 42 -11.55 5.51 -1.67
C ASP A 42 -10.65 5.95 -0.50
N LEU A 43 -10.33 4.99 0.38
CA LEU A 43 -9.45 5.22 1.53
C LEU A 43 -7.98 5.09 1.14
N TRP A 44 -7.44 6.13 0.51
CA TRP A 44 -6.02 6.24 0.20
C TRP A 44 -5.55 7.71 0.20
N ASN A 45 -4.24 7.94 0.12
CA ASN A 45 -3.66 9.29 0.18
C ASN A 45 -3.62 10.03 -1.17
N GLY A 46 -4.23 9.51 -2.21
CA GLY A 46 -4.38 10.19 -3.49
C GLY A 46 -5.59 11.12 -3.53
N SER A 47 -5.59 12.03 -4.51
CA SER A 47 -6.66 13.01 -4.69
C SER A 47 -7.77 12.58 -5.66
N ALA A 48 -7.69 11.38 -6.21
CA ALA A 48 -8.63 10.82 -7.18
C ALA A 48 -9.07 9.42 -6.74
N PRO A 49 -10.08 8.80 -7.38
CA PRO A 49 -10.40 7.41 -7.16
C PRO A 49 -9.15 6.53 -7.30
N TYR A 50 -9.06 5.51 -6.47
CA TYR A 50 -7.91 4.59 -6.48
C TYR A 50 -7.91 3.75 -7.76
N THR A 51 -6.85 3.88 -8.53
CA THR A 51 -6.69 3.20 -9.84
C THR A 51 -5.64 2.08 -9.82
N GLY A 52 -4.95 1.90 -8.70
CA GLY A 52 -3.86 0.92 -8.57
C GLY A 52 -4.34 -0.53 -8.49
N PHE A 53 -5.42 -0.89 -9.18
CA PHE A 53 -5.85 -2.27 -9.32
C PHE A 53 -4.99 -3.01 -10.34
N PRO A 54 -4.83 -4.35 -10.20
CA PRO A 54 -4.09 -5.14 -11.16
C PRO A 54 -4.69 -5.02 -12.57
N THR A 55 -3.82 -4.89 -13.55
CA THR A 55 -4.16 -4.99 -14.98
C THR A 55 -4.01 -6.43 -15.47
N SER A 56 -4.32 -6.67 -16.73
CA SER A 56 -4.18 -8.00 -17.34
C SER A 56 -2.72 -8.45 -17.48
N SER A 57 -1.76 -7.52 -17.50
CA SER A 57 -0.34 -7.79 -17.70
C SER A 57 0.53 -7.00 -16.72
N PRO A 58 1.67 -7.55 -16.28
CA PRO A 58 2.67 -6.80 -15.56
C PRO A 58 3.27 -5.71 -16.44
N GLU A 59 3.50 -4.53 -15.86
CA GLU A 59 4.22 -3.44 -16.50
C GLU A 59 5.37 -2.97 -15.60
N THR A 60 6.38 -2.33 -16.18
CA THR A 60 7.45 -1.72 -15.40
C THR A 60 6.89 -0.64 -14.49
N LEU A 61 7.24 -0.70 -13.21
CA LEU A 61 6.91 0.35 -12.25
C LEU A 61 7.76 1.58 -12.50
N GLN A 62 7.18 2.75 -12.25
CA GLN A 62 7.85 4.03 -12.32
C GLN A 62 7.68 4.78 -11.00
N PHE A 63 8.77 5.34 -10.50
CA PHE A 63 8.82 6.08 -9.24
C PHE A 63 9.40 7.47 -9.48
N PHE A 64 8.75 8.48 -8.92
CA PHE A 64 9.22 9.87 -8.98
C PHE A 64 8.62 10.68 -7.83
N SER A 65 9.20 11.85 -7.59
CA SER A 65 8.69 12.85 -6.65
C SER A 65 8.21 14.10 -7.40
N SER A 66 7.40 14.89 -6.75
CA SER A 66 7.10 16.27 -7.17
C SER A 66 8.21 17.26 -6.78
N SER A 67 9.24 16.84 -6.03
CA SER A 67 10.40 17.64 -5.62
C SER A 67 11.71 17.03 -6.09
N ALA A 68 12.61 17.86 -6.63
CA ALA A 68 13.96 17.46 -7.03
C ALA A 68 14.85 17.02 -5.84
N SER A 69 14.49 17.42 -4.62
CA SER A 69 15.25 17.11 -3.40
C SER A 69 15.05 15.67 -2.91
N ASP A 70 14.08 14.95 -3.42
CA ASP A 70 13.79 13.57 -2.97
C ASP A 70 14.65 12.56 -3.72
N THR A 71 15.84 12.29 -3.19
CA THR A 71 16.80 11.33 -3.75
C THR A 71 17.04 10.11 -2.85
N GLY A 72 16.18 9.90 -1.87
CA GLY A 72 16.30 8.80 -0.92
C GLY A 72 15.86 7.45 -1.48
N VAL A 73 15.81 6.45 -0.62
CA VAL A 73 15.47 5.06 -0.94
C VAL A 73 14.05 4.76 -0.51
N LEU A 74 13.25 4.25 -1.44
CA LEU A 74 11.90 3.76 -1.18
C LEU A 74 11.89 2.23 -1.20
N THR A 75 11.47 1.63 -0.09
CA THR A 75 11.16 0.21 -0.02
C THR A 75 9.72 -0.02 -0.46
N TYR A 76 9.46 -1.05 -1.23
CA TYR A 76 8.12 -1.43 -1.64
C TYR A 76 8.00 -2.94 -1.84
N SER A 77 6.77 -3.45 -1.77
CA SER A 77 6.48 -4.86 -2.06
C SER A 77 5.69 -4.98 -3.36
N TYR A 78 5.90 -6.05 -4.10
CA TYR A 78 5.24 -6.26 -5.38
C TYR A 78 4.86 -7.73 -5.62
N LEU A 79 3.87 -7.92 -6.49
CA LEU A 79 3.58 -9.19 -7.15
C LEU A 79 4.05 -9.07 -8.60
N ALA A 80 4.94 -9.95 -9.04
CA ALA A 80 5.51 -9.87 -10.39
C ALA A 80 4.45 -10.18 -11.46
N THR A 81 3.58 -11.15 -11.22
CA THR A 81 2.52 -11.59 -12.14
C THR A 81 1.24 -11.91 -11.38
N SER A 82 0.14 -12.13 -12.10
CA SER A 82 -1.11 -12.64 -11.53
C SER A 82 -0.99 -14.04 -10.92
N ALA A 83 0.01 -14.81 -11.34
CA ALA A 83 0.31 -16.15 -10.80
C ALA A 83 1.27 -16.13 -9.60
N SER A 84 1.75 -14.96 -9.17
CA SER A 84 2.66 -14.86 -8.02
C SER A 84 1.99 -15.32 -6.73
N THR A 85 2.63 -16.26 -6.05
CA THR A 85 2.13 -16.86 -4.80
C THR A 85 2.59 -16.12 -3.55
N VAL A 86 3.57 -15.23 -3.67
CA VAL A 86 4.15 -14.47 -2.56
C VAL A 86 4.43 -13.02 -2.96
N TRP A 87 4.34 -12.12 -2.00
CA TRP A 87 4.81 -10.75 -2.12
C TRP A 87 6.33 -10.70 -1.97
N THR A 88 6.99 -10.04 -2.91
CA THR A 88 8.44 -9.80 -2.86
C THR A 88 8.70 -8.36 -2.49
N THR A 89 9.69 -8.12 -1.64
CA THR A 89 10.09 -6.76 -1.21
C THR A 89 11.40 -6.37 -1.87
N THR A 90 11.49 -5.13 -2.34
CA THR A 90 12.68 -4.54 -2.96
C THR A 90 12.75 -3.04 -2.67
N THR A 91 13.79 -2.41 -3.19
CA THR A 91 14.02 -0.98 -3.04
C THR A 91 14.23 -0.29 -4.39
N VAL A 92 13.99 1.01 -4.42
CA VAL A 92 14.37 1.91 -5.52
C VAL A 92 14.96 3.18 -4.94
N THR A 93 16.03 3.67 -5.54
CA THR A 93 16.58 5.00 -5.21
C THR A 93 15.93 6.02 -6.12
N LEU A 94 15.33 7.04 -5.53
CA LEU A 94 14.66 8.12 -6.27
C LEU A 94 15.67 9.10 -6.86
N ASN A 95 15.26 9.76 -7.93
CA ASN A 95 16.04 10.83 -8.59
C ASN A 95 15.19 12.10 -8.72
N GLY A 96 14.61 12.53 -7.61
CA GLY A 96 13.78 13.71 -7.53
C GLY A 96 12.58 13.64 -8.47
N THR A 97 12.44 14.64 -9.33
CA THR A 97 11.36 14.72 -10.33
C THR A 97 11.60 13.85 -11.56
N THR A 98 12.82 13.33 -11.74
CA THR A 98 13.14 12.43 -12.85
C THR A 98 12.64 11.04 -12.54
N PRO A 99 11.76 10.46 -13.37
CA PRO A 99 11.24 9.13 -13.13
C PRO A 99 12.32 8.05 -13.18
N VAL A 100 12.29 7.14 -12.22
CA VAL A 100 13.17 5.97 -12.12
C VAL A 100 12.36 4.71 -12.34
N SER A 101 12.85 3.81 -13.15
CA SER A 101 12.22 2.52 -13.40
C SER A 101 12.51 1.54 -12.27
N GLY A 102 11.47 0.86 -11.81
CA GLY A 102 11.56 -0.26 -10.89
C GLY A 102 11.45 -1.61 -11.62
N VAL A 103 10.99 -2.62 -10.91
CA VAL A 103 10.73 -3.95 -11.48
C VAL A 103 9.46 -3.94 -12.33
N SER A 104 9.31 -4.95 -13.21
CA SER A 104 8.02 -5.25 -13.81
C SER A 104 7.12 -5.91 -12.77
N ALA A 105 5.91 -5.40 -12.61
CA ALA A 105 4.99 -5.87 -11.58
C ALA A 105 3.53 -5.79 -12.01
N TYR A 106 2.78 -6.77 -11.53
CA TYR A 106 1.33 -6.82 -11.65
C TYR A 106 0.64 -5.95 -10.59
N ARG A 107 1.27 -5.83 -9.40
CA ARG A 107 0.78 -5.07 -8.26
C ARG A 107 1.94 -4.56 -7.41
N ALA A 108 1.80 -3.37 -6.87
CA ALA A 108 2.74 -2.81 -5.90
C ALA A 108 2.03 -2.31 -4.64
N LEU A 109 2.70 -2.45 -3.51
CA LEU A 109 2.26 -1.93 -2.21
C LEU A 109 3.36 -1.07 -1.61
N PRO A 110 2.99 0.03 -0.94
CA PRO A 110 3.97 0.92 -0.32
C PRO A 110 4.68 0.26 0.86
N GLY A 111 5.94 0.57 1.01
CA GLY A 111 6.74 0.33 2.19
C GLY A 111 7.15 1.64 2.86
N ILE A 112 8.45 1.81 3.09
CA ILE A 112 9.00 2.94 3.83
C ILE A 112 9.93 3.73 2.90
N TYR A 113 9.80 5.05 2.93
CA TYR A 113 10.76 5.97 2.35
C TYR A 113 11.79 6.39 3.40
N GLN A 114 13.06 6.27 3.03
CA GLN A 114 14.20 6.75 3.80
C GLN A 114 14.87 7.87 3.00
N SER A 115 14.82 9.08 3.51
CA SER A 115 15.56 10.21 2.96
C SER A 115 17.06 9.90 2.98
N GLY A 116 17.80 10.40 2.00
CA GLY A 116 19.28 10.35 2.03
C GLY A 116 19.90 11.17 3.15
N SER A 117 19.11 12.01 3.83
CA SER A 117 19.48 12.74 5.03
C SER A 117 18.74 12.16 6.23
N ALA A 118 19.45 11.90 7.33
CA ALA A 118 18.92 11.26 8.53
C ALA A 118 17.80 12.02 9.26
N THR A 119 17.50 13.24 8.87
CA THR A 119 16.60 14.15 9.60
C THR A 119 15.39 14.63 8.79
N THR A 120 15.26 14.22 7.53
CA THR A 120 14.21 14.78 6.65
C THR A 120 13.29 13.72 6.10
N PHE A 121 12.01 14.05 6.08
CA PHE A 121 10.99 13.33 5.32
C PHE A 121 11.08 13.72 3.84
N ASN A 122 10.22 13.12 3.01
CA ASN A 122 10.06 13.56 1.62
C ASN A 122 9.57 15.01 1.55
N VAL A 123 10.12 15.74 0.60
CA VAL A 123 9.81 17.17 0.34
C VAL A 123 8.67 17.32 -0.67
N GLY A 124 8.57 16.37 -1.60
CA GLY A 124 7.51 16.27 -2.58
C GLY A 124 6.60 15.08 -2.34
N THR A 125 5.53 14.97 -3.10
CA THR A 125 4.69 13.78 -3.15
C THR A 125 5.39 12.72 -3.98
N LEU A 126 5.68 11.55 -3.39
CA LEU A 126 6.23 10.42 -4.11
C LEU A 126 5.10 9.61 -4.76
N THR A 127 5.27 9.24 -6.00
CA THR A 127 4.28 8.47 -6.77
C THR A 127 4.89 7.19 -7.30
N CYS A 128 4.15 6.09 -7.15
CA CYS A 128 4.40 4.81 -7.81
C CYS A 128 3.26 4.51 -8.77
N ARG A 129 3.60 4.30 -10.05
CA ARG A 129 2.63 3.97 -11.11
C ARG A 129 3.24 3.03 -12.15
N HIS A 130 2.47 2.56 -13.09
CA HIS A 130 2.97 1.92 -14.29
C HIS A 130 3.61 2.94 -15.27
N THR A 131 4.58 2.49 -16.04
CA THR A 131 5.24 3.34 -17.07
C THR A 131 4.36 3.59 -18.28
N THR A 132 3.64 2.59 -18.75
CA THR A 132 2.79 2.66 -19.96
C THR A 132 1.37 3.09 -19.58
N THR A 133 0.76 2.38 -18.65
CA THR A 133 -0.57 2.70 -18.15
C THR A 133 -0.46 3.68 -16.98
N THR A 134 -0.08 4.93 -17.27
CA THR A 134 0.24 5.95 -16.25
C THR A 134 -0.93 6.33 -15.34
N ALA A 135 -2.17 6.01 -15.74
CA ALA A 135 -3.36 6.16 -14.90
C ALA A 135 -3.40 5.16 -13.73
N ASN A 136 -2.66 4.05 -13.81
CA ASN A 136 -2.58 3.06 -12.73
C ASN A 136 -1.58 3.51 -11.67
N VAL A 137 -2.07 4.25 -10.68
CA VAL A 137 -1.30 4.72 -9.53
C VAL A 137 -1.51 3.76 -8.37
N PHE A 138 -0.45 3.07 -7.96
CA PHE A 138 -0.49 2.09 -6.87
C PHE A 138 -0.48 2.74 -5.50
N PHE A 139 0.29 3.81 -5.34
CA PHE A 139 0.31 4.59 -4.12
C PHE A 139 0.95 5.97 -4.34
N GLN A 140 0.58 6.87 -3.46
CA GLN A 140 1.21 8.16 -3.29
C GLN A 140 1.63 8.34 -1.84
N LEU A 141 2.84 8.84 -1.62
CA LEU A 141 3.34 9.20 -0.30
C LEU A 141 3.30 10.74 -0.20
N PRO A 142 2.39 11.28 0.61
CA PRO A 142 2.28 12.73 0.78
C PRO A 142 3.55 13.36 1.37
N ILE A 143 3.70 14.66 1.18
CA ILE A 143 4.79 15.48 1.72
C ILE A 143 4.92 15.29 3.23
N GLY A 144 6.15 15.22 3.72
CA GLY A 144 6.47 15.12 5.14
C GLY A 144 6.12 13.77 5.77
N ARG A 145 6.09 12.70 4.99
CA ARG A 145 5.75 11.35 5.45
C ARG A 145 6.81 10.34 5.06
N SER A 146 7.07 9.36 5.91
CA SER A 146 7.89 8.19 5.58
C SER A 146 7.06 6.99 5.13
N ARG A 147 5.75 7.03 5.34
CA ARG A 147 4.78 5.97 4.98
C ARG A 147 3.51 6.55 4.38
N THR A 148 2.87 5.74 3.58
CA THR A 148 1.52 6.01 3.07
C THR A 148 0.58 4.85 3.39
N TYR A 149 -0.71 5.13 3.35
CA TYR A 149 -1.77 4.21 3.73
C TYR A 149 -2.71 4.00 2.54
N VAL A 150 -2.76 2.76 2.08
CA VAL A 150 -3.67 2.31 1.02
C VAL A 150 -4.41 1.10 1.54
N CYS A 151 -5.72 1.22 1.72
CA CYS A 151 -6.58 0.13 2.18
C CYS A 151 -6.92 -0.80 1.01
N ALA A 152 -5.89 -1.33 0.36
CA ALA A 152 -6.03 -2.29 -0.71
C ALA A 152 -5.02 -3.42 -0.55
N TYR A 153 -5.46 -4.63 -0.85
CA TYR A 153 -4.61 -5.81 -0.84
C TYR A 153 -5.01 -6.75 -1.97
N THR A 154 -4.03 -7.26 -2.68
CA THR A 154 -4.24 -8.31 -3.68
C THR A 154 -3.79 -9.64 -3.08
N VAL A 155 -4.72 -10.57 -3.01
CA VAL A 155 -4.44 -11.92 -2.51
C VAL A 155 -3.54 -12.63 -3.52
N PRO A 156 -2.38 -13.18 -3.09
CA PRO A 156 -1.51 -13.94 -3.98
C PRO A 156 -2.20 -15.18 -4.53
N ALA A 157 -1.77 -15.64 -5.69
CA ALA A 157 -2.30 -16.85 -6.31
C ALA A 157 -2.18 -18.06 -5.37
N GLY A 158 -3.17 -18.94 -5.41
CA GLY A 158 -3.21 -20.13 -4.56
C GLY A 158 -3.52 -19.86 -3.08
N SER A 159 -3.81 -18.61 -2.71
CA SER A 159 -4.19 -18.23 -1.35
C SER A 159 -5.65 -17.83 -1.27
N THR A 160 -6.25 -17.97 -0.09
CA THR A 160 -7.60 -17.50 0.22
C THR A 160 -7.51 -16.47 1.35
N ALA A 161 -8.19 -15.34 1.20
CA ALA A 161 -8.31 -14.35 2.25
C ALA A 161 -9.69 -14.39 2.89
N TYR A 162 -9.71 -14.23 4.22
CA TYR A 162 -10.92 -14.05 5.00
C TYR A 162 -10.88 -12.67 5.64
N LEU A 163 -11.93 -11.89 5.46
CA LEU A 163 -12.05 -10.59 6.11
C LEU A 163 -12.68 -10.79 7.49
N PHE A 164 -11.93 -10.49 8.54
CA PHE A 164 -12.39 -10.71 9.92
C PHE A 164 -12.83 -9.43 10.61
N HIS A 165 -12.21 -8.31 10.26
CA HIS A 165 -12.45 -7.06 10.96
C HIS A 165 -12.28 -5.88 10.01
N ILE A 166 -13.23 -4.95 10.07
CA ILE A 166 -13.15 -3.63 9.46
C ILE A 166 -13.40 -2.62 10.59
N GLU A 167 -12.52 -1.65 10.70
CA GLU A 167 -12.69 -0.53 11.62
C GLU A 167 -12.51 0.77 10.85
N GLY A 168 -13.37 1.72 11.08
CA GLY A 168 -13.30 3.05 10.48
C GLY A 168 -13.42 4.12 11.56
N ALA A 169 -12.65 5.19 11.39
CA ALA A 169 -12.76 6.39 12.21
C ALA A 169 -12.81 7.62 11.32
N VAL A 170 -13.71 8.51 11.62
CA VAL A 170 -13.85 9.80 10.95
C VAL A 170 -13.53 10.90 11.94
N ASN A 171 -12.59 11.76 11.57
CA ASN A 171 -12.30 12.98 12.31
C ASN A 171 -12.91 14.16 11.54
N SER A 172 -14.20 14.39 11.76
CA SER A 172 -14.95 15.45 11.09
C SER A 172 -15.95 16.08 12.05
N THR A 173 -16.20 17.36 11.86
CA THR A 173 -17.32 18.07 12.50
C THR A 173 -18.65 17.86 11.75
N SER A 174 -18.61 17.20 10.60
CA SER A 174 -19.77 16.87 9.78
C SER A 174 -20.03 15.36 9.79
N ASN A 175 -21.27 14.95 9.56
CA ASN A 175 -21.63 13.54 9.49
C ASN A 175 -21.02 12.92 8.22
N VAL A 176 -20.27 11.85 8.39
CA VAL A 176 -19.72 11.03 7.30
C VAL A 176 -20.19 9.60 7.52
N ASN A 177 -20.77 8.98 6.51
CA ASN A 177 -21.13 7.57 6.54
C ASN A 177 -19.93 6.73 6.10
N LEU A 178 -19.65 5.66 6.80
CA LEU A 178 -18.73 4.60 6.39
C LEU A 178 -19.56 3.46 5.81
N GLU A 179 -19.41 3.20 4.54
CA GLU A 179 -20.05 2.10 3.82
C GLU A 179 -19.04 0.98 3.49
#